data_34b2985b6b42ff1425242dda4243b224
#
_entry.id   34b2985b6b42ff1425242dda4243b224
#
_cell.length_a   1.000
_cell.length_b   1.000
_cell.length_c   1.000
_cell.angle_alpha   90.00
_cell.angle_beta   90.00
_cell.angle_gamma   90.00
#
_symmetry.space_group_name_H-M   'P 1'
#
loop_
_entity.id
_entity.type
_entity.pdbx_description
1 polymer ?
#
loop_
_entity_poly.entity_id
_entity_poly.type
_entity_poly.pdbx_seq_one_letter_code
_entity_poly.pdbx_strand_id
1 'polypeptide(L)'
;VLRGFYTAASGMLSQQRRVEMLTNNIANANTPGYKADQAALRAFPEMLLARLDEVTIPTKNPRSFGNQTTIGGIHSGVYMQEMVPLFSQGDLRETGQKTDIALIDGVVPVDEETGTRGTLFFVVQNGNGEIRYTRNGNFTLDPQGFLTTMDGFYVLDENGDRIQLTNEDFQVTPDGTVFENGVRVSRLNVVFAENPNLVAKEGNGLFRSENVLPSALNNPNVTYQLQQGFLERSNVDLSRSMTDMMSAYRAFEANQRILQVYDRSMDKAVNEIGRLR
;
A
#
# COMPACT_ATOMS: atom_id res chain seq x y z
N VAL A 1 -16.10 6.84 -31.91
CA VAL A 1 -16.86 5.68 -31.41
C VAL A 1 -16.04 4.89 -30.37
N LEU A 2 -14.74 4.75 -30.55
CA LEU A 2 -13.89 3.93 -29.65
C LEU A 2 -13.53 4.59 -28.29
N ARG A 3 -13.69 5.91 -28.13
CA ARG A 3 -13.32 6.61 -26.88
C ARG A 3 -14.09 6.09 -25.67
N GLY A 4 -15.42 5.96 -25.79
CA GLY A 4 -16.23 5.43 -24.69
C GLY A 4 -15.88 3.98 -24.31
N PHE A 5 -15.50 3.17 -25.30
CA PHE A 5 -14.98 1.82 -25.08
C PHE A 5 -13.70 1.85 -24.23
N TYR A 6 -12.70 2.67 -24.61
CA TYR A 6 -11.46 2.78 -23.82
C TYR A 6 -11.69 3.35 -22.41
N THR A 7 -12.60 4.33 -22.27
CA THR A 7 -12.96 4.88 -20.96
C THR A 7 -13.60 3.81 -20.08
N ALA A 8 -14.53 3.02 -20.62
CA ALA A 8 -15.15 1.92 -19.87
C ALA A 8 -14.15 0.80 -19.53
N ALA A 9 -13.24 0.46 -20.47
CA ALA A 9 -12.21 -0.54 -20.26
C ALA A 9 -11.23 -0.11 -19.17
N SER A 10 -10.74 1.13 -19.22
CA SER A 10 -9.84 1.67 -18.19
C SER A 10 -10.52 1.74 -16.81
N GLY A 11 -11.79 2.15 -16.76
CA GLY A 11 -12.60 2.14 -15.56
C GLY A 11 -12.79 0.73 -14.99
N MET A 12 -13.06 -0.26 -15.85
CA MET A 12 -13.18 -1.66 -15.46
C MET A 12 -11.88 -2.18 -14.82
N LEU A 13 -10.73 -1.98 -15.47
CA LEU A 13 -9.42 -2.41 -14.97
C LEU A 13 -9.06 -1.72 -13.65
N SER A 14 -9.38 -0.43 -13.51
CA SER A 14 -9.13 0.31 -12.27
C SER A 14 -9.98 -0.21 -11.12
N GLN A 15 -11.26 -0.54 -11.38
CA GLN A 15 -12.12 -1.11 -10.35
C GLN A 15 -11.73 -2.55 -10.01
N GLN A 16 -11.28 -3.35 -10.98
CA GLN A 16 -10.75 -4.68 -10.72
C GLN A 16 -9.56 -4.63 -9.76
N ARG A 17 -8.56 -3.80 -10.03
CA ARG A 17 -7.40 -3.63 -9.13
C ARG A 17 -7.80 -3.14 -7.74
N ARG A 18 -8.82 -2.25 -7.68
CA ARG A 18 -9.36 -1.80 -6.40
C ARG A 18 -10.02 -2.93 -5.61
N VAL A 19 -10.77 -3.81 -6.28
CA VAL A 19 -11.33 -5.01 -5.65
C VAL A 19 -10.23 -5.94 -5.15
N GLU A 20 -9.18 -6.18 -5.93
CA GLU A 20 -8.04 -7.00 -5.54
C GLU A 20 -7.34 -6.44 -4.29
N MET A 21 -7.08 -5.13 -4.24
CA MET A 21 -6.50 -4.46 -3.08
C MET A 21 -7.40 -4.58 -1.84
N LEU A 22 -8.71 -4.32 -1.97
CA LEU A 22 -9.66 -4.42 -0.85
C LEU A 22 -9.80 -5.86 -0.35
N THR A 23 -9.75 -6.83 -1.27
CA THR A 23 -9.75 -8.26 -0.91
C THR A 23 -8.50 -8.61 -0.09
N ASN A 24 -7.34 -8.08 -0.47
CA ASN A 24 -6.11 -8.27 0.29
C ASN A 24 -6.20 -7.63 1.68
N ASN A 25 -6.72 -6.41 1.79
CA ASN A 25 -6.96 -5.76 3.08
C ASN A 25 -7.89 -6.58 3.97
N ILE A 26 -9.01 -7.08 3.43
CA ILE A 26 -9.98 -7.90 4.18
C ILE A 26 -9.33 -9.20 4.65
N ALA A 27 -8.57 -9.89 3.79
CA ALA A 27 -7.88 -11.12 4.15
C ALA A 27 -6.89 -10.91 5.30
N ASN A 28 -6.27 -9.72 5.39
CA ASN A 28 -5.29 -9.37 6.41
C ASN A 28 -5.87 -8.51 7.56
N ALA A 29 -7.19 -8.42 7.69
CA ALA A 29 -7.83 -7.65 8.76
C ALA A 29 -7.48 -8.16 10.17
N ASN A 30 -7.14 -9.44 10.30
CA ASN A 30 -6.74 -10.08 11.56
C ASN A 30 -5.23 -10.31 11.68
N THR A 31 -4.44 -9.97 10.66
CA THR A 31 -2.98 -10.13 10.69
C THR A 31 -2.35 -9.03 11.55
N PRO A 32 -1.60 -9.38 12.63
CA PRO A 32 -0.97 -8.37 13.47
C PRO A 32 0.02 -7.50 12.69
N GLY A 33 0.04 -6.20 12.99
CA GLY A 33 0.96 -5.24 12.37
C GLY A 33 0.70 -4.97 10.88
N TYR A 34 -0.35 -5.54 10.28
CA TYR A 34 -0.69 -5.27 8.89
C TYR A 34 -1.18 -3.84 8.71
N LYS A 35 -0.69 -3.19 7.66
CA LYS A 35 -1.08 -1.83 7.24
C LYS A 35 -1.93 -1.91 5.99
N ALA A 36 -3.13 -1.32 6.05
CA ALA A 36 -4.09 -1.27 4.96
C ALA A 36 -3.52 -0.53 3.76
N ASP A 37 -3.69 -1.10 2.58
CA ASP A 37 -3.32 -0.42 1.34
C ASP A 37 -4.44 0.50 0.88
N GLN A 38 -4.08 1.68 0.37
CA GLN A 38 -4.96 2.63 -0.27
C GLN A 38 -4.60 2.79 -1.74
N ALA A 39 -5.62 2.89 -2.59
CA ALA A 39 -5.43 3.05 -4.03
C ALA A 39 -5.38 4.53 -4.40
N ALA A 40 -4.32 4.95 -5.06
CA ALA A 40 -4.24 6.24 -5.73
C ALA A 40 -4.73 6.10 -7.19
N LEU A 41 -5.91 6.69 -7.47
CA LEU A 41 -6.48 6.71 -8.82
C LEU A 41 -6.12 8.02 -9.51
N ARG A 42 -5.66 7.94 -10.76
CA ARG A 42 -5.31 9.11 -11.56
C ARG A 42 -6.00 9.05 -12.93
N ALA A 43 -6.44 10.22 -13.41
CA ALA A 43 -6.91 10.34 -14.77
C ALA A 43 -5.74 10.25 -15.76
N PHE A 44 -5.98 9.71 -16.97
CA PHE A 44 -5.00 9.83 -18.05
C PHE A 44 -4.69 11.29 -18.35
N PRO A 45 -3.51 11.59 -18.93
CA PRO A 45 -3.17 12.95 -19.33
C PRO A 45 -4.27 13.59 -20.16
N GLU A 46 -4.52 14.85 -19.89
CA GLU A 46 -5.51 15.65 -20.60
C GLU A 46 -5.11 15.79 -22.07
N MET A 47 -6.05 15.49 -22.95
CA MET A 47 -5.90 15.72 -24.39
C MET A 47 -6.68 16.97 -24.80
N LEU A 48 -6.08 17.75 -25.69
CA LEU A 48 -6.70 18.95 -26.22
C LEU A 48 -7.81 18.58 -27.23
N LEU A 49 -9.03 19.02 -26.95
CA LEU A 49 -10.13 18.91 -27.90
C LEU A 49 -10.19 20.17 -28.72
N ALA A 50 -9.97 20.03 -30.02
CA ALA A 50 -10.06 21.13 -30.98
C ALA A 50 -11.20 20.86 -31.98
N ARG A 51 -11.91 21.91 -32.31
CA ARG A 51 -12.89 21.92 -33.41
C ARG A 51 -12.17 22.30 -34.67
N LEU A 52 -12.35 21.51 -35.71
CA LEU A 52 -11.90 21.81 -37.06
C LEU A 52 -13.01 22.59 -37.76
N ASP A 53 -12.84 23.90 -37.86
CA ASP A 53 -13.72 24.76 -38.62
C ASP A 53 -13.12 25.04 -39.98
N GLU A 54 -13.94 24.89 -41.02
CA GLU A 54 -13.55 25.25 -42.35
C GLU A 54 -13.97 26.70 -42.60
N VAL A 55 -13.00 27.59 -42.55
CA VAL A 55 -13.24 29.00 -42.88
C VAL A 55 -12.98 29.22 -44.36
N THR A 56 -14.04 29.46 -45.09
CA THR A 56 -13.95 29.80 -46.53
C THR A 56 -13.75 31.31 -46.67
N ILE A 57 -12.63 31.73 -47.26
CA ILE A 57 -12.41 33.13 -47.55
C ILE A 57 -13.16 33.47 -48.84
N PRO A 58 -14.06 34.46 -48.82
CA PRO A 58 -14.84 34.84 -50.01
C PRO A 58 -13.97 35.64 -51.00
N THR A 59 -13.16 34.92 -51.77
CA THR A 59 -12.36 35.43 -52.86
C THR A 59 -12.81 34.83 -54.19
N LYS A 60 -12.40 35.39 -55.34
CA LYS A 60 -12.72 34.86 -56.68
C LYS A 60 -12.36 33.36 -56.86
N ASN A 61 -11.38 32.85 -56.07
CA ASN A 61 -11.07 31.44 -55.92
C ASN A 61 -11.14 31.12 -54.43
N PRO A 62 -12.25 30.60 -53.90
CA PRO A 62 -12.41 30.31 -52.49
C PRO A 62 -11.38 29.27 -52.05
N ARG A 63 -10.52 29.64 -51.08
CA ARG A 63 -9.61 28.73 -50.43
C ARG A 63 -10.15 28.45 -49.03
N SER A 64 -10.26 27.20 -48.73
CA SER A 64 -10.60 26.72 -47.40
C SER A 64 -9.36 26.58 -46.56
N PHE A 65 -9.32 27.25 -45.43
CA PHE A 65 -8.28 27.10 -44.43
C PHE A 65 -8.90 26.42 -43.20
N GLY A 66 -8.36 25.26 -42.83
CA GLY A 66 -8.71 24.63 -41.58
C GLY A 66 -8.26 25.47 -40.39
N ASN A 67 -9.21 26.08 -39.67
CA ASN A 67 -8.94 26.78 -38.44
C ASN A 67 -9.20 25.81 -37.25
N GLN A 68 -8.19 25.57 -36.44
CA GLN A 68 -8.31 24.77 -35.22
C GLN A 68 -8.68 25.68 -34.05
N THR A 69 -9.94 25.63 -33.62
CA THR A 69 -10.37 26.33 -32.40
C THR A 69 -10.37 25.37 -31.25
N THR A 70 -9.53 25.63 -30.23
CA THR A 70 -9.49 24.84 -29.02
C THR A 70 -10.80 24.99 -28.25
N ILE A 71 -11.48 23.87 -27.96
CA ILE A 71 -12.73 23.85 -27.20
C ILE A 71 -12.44 23.63 -25.69
N GLY A 72 -11.42 22.82 -25.36
CA GLY A 72 -11.07 22.49 -23.97
C GLY A 72 -10.30 21.18 -23.88
N GLY A 73 -10.10 20.74 -22.64
CA GLY A 73 -9.45 19.47 -22.34
C GLY A 73 -10.45 18.33 -22.25
N ILE A 74 -9.98 17.11 -22.54
CA ILE A 74 -10.74 15.87 -22.39
C ILE A 74 -9.86 14.80 -21.74
N HIS A 75 -10.38 14.14 -20.71
CA HIS A 75 -9.77 12.93 -20.12
C HIS A 75 -10.36 11.68 -20.75
N SER A 76 -9.51 10.74 -21.16
CA SER A 76 -9.91 9.52 -21.87
C SER A 76 -10.11 8.30 -20.98
N GLY A 77 -9.86 8.42 -19.69
CA GLY A 77 -10.01 7.32 -18.74
C GLY A 77 -9.28 7.54 -17.43
N VAL A 78 -9.22 6.49 -16.62
CA VAL A 78 -8.63 6.46 -15.27
C VAL A 78 -7.76 5.21 -15.12
N TYR A 79 -6.71 5.30 -14.34
CA TYR A 79 -5.88 4.16 -13.96
C TYR A 79 -5.50 4.22 -12.49
N MET A 80 -5.21 3.06 -11.90
CA MET A 80 -4.61 2.98 -10.59
C MET A 80 -3.10 3.20 -10.75
N GLN A 81 -2.60 4.30 -10.18
CA GLN A 81 -1.19 4.66 -10.27
C GLN A 81 -0.36 3.79 -9.35
N GLU A 82 -0.74 3.72 -8.08
CA GLU A 82 -0.02 3.00 -7.05
C GLU A 82 -0.95 2.58 -5.91
N MET A 83 -0.49 1.63 -5.11
CA MET A 83 -1.06 1.24 -3.84
C MET A 83 -0.08 1.66 -2.74
N VAL A 84 -0.55 2.51 -1.84
CA VAL A 84 0.27 3.08 -0.76
C VAL A 84 -0.25 2.54 0.57
N PRO A 85 0.63 1.93 1.41
CA PRO A 85 0.24 1.49 2.74
C PRO A 85 -0.08 2.67 3.65
N LEU A 86 -1.16 2.57 4.41
CA LEU A 86 -1.51 3.55 5.43
C LEU A 86 -0.80 3.18 6.75
N PHE A 87 0.19 3.95 7.13
CA PHE A 87 1.01 3.68 8.32
C PHE A 87 0.43 4.23 9.64
N SER A 88 -0.87 4.48 9.71
CA SER A 88 -1.51 4.78 10.99
C SER A 88 -1.41 3.58 11.93
N GLN A 89 -1.19 3.85 13.22
CA GLN A 89 -1.15 2.80 14.24
C GLN A 89 -2.53 2.15 14.40
N GLY A 90 -2.55 0.81 14.47
CA GLY A 90 -3.73 0.03 14.80
C GLY A 90 -3.97 -0.04 16.31
N ASP A 91 -5.14 -0.56 16.71
CA ASP A 91 -5.47 -0.79 18.11
C ASP A 91 -4.55 -1.85 18.72
N LEU A 92 -4.24 -1.70 19.99
CA LEU A 92 -3.47 -2.69 20.74
C LEU A 92 -4.40 -3.75 21.31
N ARG A 93 -4.01 -5.00 21.17
CA ARG A 93 -4.72 -6.16 21.73
C ARG A 93 -3.81 -6.89 22.71
N GLU A 94 -4.27 -7.07 23.93
CA GLU A 94 -3.60 -7.89 24.93
C GLU A 94 -3.70 -9.38 24.54
N THR A 95 -2.58 -10.06 24.54
CA THR A 95 -2.46 -11.51 24.27
C THR A 95 -2.01 -12.30 25.48
N GLY A 96 -1.31 -11.65 26.40
CA GLY A 96 -0.72 -12.26 27.60
C GLY A 96 0.49 -13.15 27.30
N GLN A 97 0.89 -13.31 26.03
CA GLN A 97 2.09 -14.06 25.66
C GLN A 97 3.33 -13.16 25.77
N LYS A 98 4.37 -13.63 26.47
CA LYS A 98 5.58 -12.86 26.68
C LYS A 98 6.39 -12.62 25.41
N THR A 99 6.24 -13.48 24.42
CA THR A 99 6.88 -13.35 23.10
C THR A 99 6.24 -12.30 22.21
N ASP A 100 5.01 -11.88 22.52
CA ASP A 100 4.31 -10.85 21.77
C ASP A 100 4.74 -9.45 22.24
N ILE A 101 5.17 -8.60 21.32
CA ILE A 101 5.70 -7.27 21.62
C ILE A 101 5.09 -6.24 20.69
N ALA A 102 4.27 -5.35 21.21
CA ALA A 102 3.73 -4.23 20.43
C ALA A 102 4.71 -3.06 20.42
N LEU A 103 4.83 -2.43 19.25
CA LEU A 103 5.58 -1.19 19.07
C LEU A 103 4.60 -0.02 19.03
N ILE A 104 4.71 0.88 20.00
CA ILE A 104 3.85 2.04 20.16
C ILE A 104 4.59 3.28 19.67
N ASP A 105 3.99 3.97 18.70
CA ASP A 105 4.55 5.21 18.16
C ASP A 105 4.30 6.36 19.15
N GLY A 106 5.37 7.00 19.58
CA GLY A 106 5.33 8.24 20.36
C GLY A 106 5.38 9.47 19.44
N VAL A 107 6.35 10.34 19.73
CA VAL A 107 6.66 11.47 18.85
C VAL A 107 7.48 10.95 17.68
N VAL A 108 6.98 11.16 16.49
CA VAL A 108 7.64 10.76 15.23
C VAL A 108 7.64 12.00 14.34
N PRO A 109 8.79 12.43 13.80
CA PRO A 109 8.86 13.54 12.88
C PRO A 109 7.95 13.37 11.66
N VAL A 110 7.47 14.49 11.16
CA VAL A 110 6.72 14.55 9.91
C VAL A 110 7.70 15.04 8.85
N ASP A 111 7.75 14.36 7.72
CA ASP A 111 8.51 14.77 6.55
C ASP A 111 7.97 16.13 6.05
N GLU A 112 8.81 17.14 6.03
CA GLU A 112 8.42 18.52 5.67
C GLU A 112 8.03 18.65 4.19
N GLU A 113 8.58 17.79 3.32
CA GLU A 113 8.30 17.84 1.88
C GLU A 113 6.97 17.17 1.52
N THR A 114 6.66 16.05 2.13
CA THR A 114 5.46 15.24 1.80
C THR A 114 4.32 15.42 2.79
N GLY A 115 4.58 15.99 3.98
CA GLY A 115 3.62 16.06 5.07
C GLY A 115 3.26 14.69 5.67
N THR A 116 4.03 13.65 5.34
CA THR A 116 3.79 12.29 5.79
C THR A 116 4.45 12.06 7.14
N ARG A 117 3.72 11.48 8.09
CA ARG A 117 4.28 11.11 9.38
C ARG A 117 5.16 9.88 9.22
N GLY A 118 6.37 9.93 9.76
CA GLY A 118 7.27 8.79 9.81
C GLY A 118 6.71 7.61 10.58
N THR A 119 7.34 6.46 10.44
CA THR A 119 6.89 5.19 11.04
C THR A 119 8.07 4.40 11.54
N LEU A 120 7.84 3.63 12.60
CA LEU A 120 8.83 2.78 13.25
C LEU A 120 8.65 1.31 12.82
N PHE A 121 9.75 0.57 12.81
CA PHE A 121 9.74 -0.85 12.45
C PHE A 121 10.72 -1.64 13.32
N PHE A 122 10.41 -2.91 13.54
CA PHE A 122 11.38 -3.91 13.98
C PHE A 122 12.29 -4.31 12.82
N VAL A 123 13.52 -4.64 13.13
CA VAL A 123 14.49 -5.12 12.15
C VAL A 123 14.56 -6.64 12.23
N VAL A 124 14.39 -7.27 11.09
CA VAL A 124 14.45 -8.74 10.98
C VAL A 124 15.38 -9.15 9.85
N GLN A 125 15.92 -10.35 9.92
CA GLN A 125 16.79 -10.95 8.92
C GLN A 125 16.07 -12.13 8.26
N ASN A 126 16.00 -12.14 6.94
CA ASN A 126 15.45 -13.28 6.22
C ASN A 126 16.46 -14.45 6.16
N GLY A 127 16.00 -15.61 5.66
CA GLY A 127 16.85 -16.80 5.52
C GLY A 127 18.09 -16.63 4.64
N ASN A 128 18.12 -15.60 3.78
CA ASN A 128 19.24 -15.25 2.90
C ASN A 128 20.23 -14.27 3.56
N GLY A 129 19.97 -13.84 4.79
CA GLY A 129 20.81 -12.87 5.49
C GLY A 129 20.50 -11.41 5.19
N GLU A 130 19.45 -11.13 4.41
CA GLU A 130 19.06 -9.76 4.06
C GLU A 130 18.20 -9.13 5.15
N ILE A 131 18.42 -7.84 5.39
CA ILE A 131 17.66 -7.06 6.36
C ILE A 131 16.28 -6.72 5.77
N ARG A 132 15.26 -6.93 6.59
CA ARG A 132 13.87 -6.53 6.32
C ARG A 132 13.31 -5.84 7.55
N TYR A 133 12.20 -5.18 7.35
CA TYR A 133 11.52 -4.40 8.38
C TYR A 133 10.12 -4.96 8.56
N THR A 134 9.64 -4.98 9.80
CA THR A 134 8.28 -5.46 10.08
C THR A 134 7.63 -4.65 11.20
N ARG A 135 6.30 -4.57 11.15
CA ARG A 135 5.49 -4.02 12.23
C ARG A 135 4.84 -5.13 13.07
N ASN A 136 4.94 -6.37 12.59
CA ASN A 136 4.41 -7.53 13.28
C ASN A 136 5.32 -7.88 14.47
N GLY A 137 4.78 -7.78 15.67
CA GLY A 137 5.46 -8.13 16.92
C GLY A 137 5.10 -9.52 17.45
N ASN A 138 4.45 -10.36 16.66
CA ASN A 138 4.17 -11.74 17.01
C ASN A 138 5.42 -12.58 16.80
N PHE A 139 6.21 -12.71 17.84
CA PHE A 139 7.47 -13.43 17.83
C PHE A 139 7.33 -14.80 18.50
N THR A 140 8.27 -15.69 18.19
CA THR A 140 8.41 -17.02 18.79
C THR A 140 9.88 -17.36 18.95
N LEU A 141 10.21 -18.38 19.72
CA LEU A 141 11.57 -18.91 19.80
C LEU A 141 11.71 -20.14 18.90
N ASP A 142 12.79 -20.20 18.16
CA ASP A 142 13.14 -21.39 17.40
C ASP A 142 13.74 -22.48 18.33
N PRO A 143 13.93 -23.73 17.87
CA PRO A 143 14.53 -24.79 18.67
C PRO A 143 15.97 -24.51 19.17
N GLN A 144 16.64 -23.53 18.56
CA GLN A 144 17.98 -23.07 18.95
C GLN A 144 17.94 -21.90 19.94
N GLY A 145 16.75 -21.40 20.28
CA GLY A 145 16.53 -20.29 21.21
C GLY A 145 16.66 -18.90 20.56
N PHE A 146 16.66 -18.78 19.22
CA PHE A 146 16.63 -17.47 18.58
C PHE A 146 15.22 -16.91 18.50
N LEU A 147 15.09 -15.61 18.74
CA LEU A 147 13.83 -14.90 18.58
C LEU A 147 13.53 -14.71 17.10
N THR A 148 12.41 -15.26 16.64
CA THR A 148 11.97 -15.26 15.23
C THR A 148 10.55 -14.79 15.09
N THR A 149 10.16 -14.35 13.89
CA THR A 149 8.75 -14.20 13.51
C THR A 149 8.12 -15.57 13.26
N MET A 150 6.80 -15.64 13.19
CA MET A 150 6.09 -16.88 12.82
C MET A 150 6.50 -17.46 11.45
N ASP A 151 7.02 -16.61 10.56
CA ASP A 151 7.52 -17.00 9.23
C ASP A 151 9.00 -17.42 9.26
N GLY A 152 9.66 -17.44 10.43
CA GLY A 152 11.04 -17.87 10.61
C GLY A 152 12.10 -16.81 10.31
N PHE A 153 11.76 -15.52 10.32
CA PHE A 153 12.74 -14.43 10.18
C PHE A 153 13.32 -14.07 11.55
N TYR A 154 14.64 -13.97 11.62
CA TYR A 154 15.35 -13.68 12.88
C TYR A 154 15.23 -12.21 13.26
N VAL A 155 14.84 -11.94 14.49
CA VAL A 155 14.79 -10.58 15.05
C VAL A 155 16.22 -10.15 15.42
N LEU A 156 16.59 -8.92 15.01
CA LEU A 156 17.93 -8.39 15.23
C LEU A 156 17.98 -7.43 16.43
N ASP A 157 19.11 -7.40 17.09
CA ASP A 157 19.43 -6.48 18.17
C ASP A 157 20.05 -5.16 17.66
N GLU A 158 20.38 -4.26 18.59
CA GLU A 158 21.00 -2.95 18.30
C GLU A 158 22.33 -3.03 17.52
N ASN A 159 23.04 -4.19 17.58
CA ASN A 159 24.31 -4.44 16.90
C ASN A 159 24.12 -5.11 15.54
N GLY A 160 22.90 -5.57 15.23
CA GLY A 160 22.59 -6.36 14.03
C GLY A 160 22.78 -7.85 14.23
N ASP A 161 22.97 -8.30 15.45
CA ASP A 161 23.09 -9.72 15.81
C ASP A 161 21.72 -10.33 16.10
N ARG A 162 21.60 -11.66 15.97
CA ARG A 162 20.36 -12.39 16.30
C ARG A 162 20.21 -12.50 17.80
N ILE A 163 19.01 -12.23 18.30
CA ILE A 163 18.70 -12.31 19.73
C ILE A 163 18.52 -13.78 20.11
N GLN A 164 19.36 -14.27 21.02
CA GLN A 164 19.28 -15.63 21.54
C GLN A 164 18.83 -15.62 23.00
N LEU A 165 17.82 -16.41 23.30
CA LEU A 165 17.20 -16.57 24.61
C LEU A 165 17.17 -18.06 25.00
N THR A 166 17.24 -18.36 26.28
CA THR A 166 17.19 -19.76 26.75
C THR A 166 15.74 -20.23 26.93
N ASN A 167 14.84 -19.29 27.30
CA ASN A 167 13.45 -19.59 27.61
C ASN A 167 12.53 -18.50 27.07
N GLU A 168 11.24 -18.83 26.92
CA GLU A 168 10.18 -17.86 26.60
C GLU A 168 9.85 -16.91 27.77
N ASP A 169 10.42 -17.15 28.95
CA ASP A 169 10.21 -16.36 30.18
C ASP A 169 11.22 -15.21 30.27
N PHE A 170 11.19 -14.30 29.31
CA PHE A 170 11.97 -13.09 29.28
C PHE A 170 11.10 -11.83 29.49
N GLN A 171 11.74 -10.73 29.85
CA GLN A 171 11.08 -9.45 30.06
C GLN A 171 11.65 -8.41 29.11
N VAL A 172 10.75 -7.63 28.51
CA VAL A 172 11.12 -6.51 27.64
C VAL A 172 10.69 -5.20 28.30
N THR A 173 11.65 -4.31 28.48
CA THR A 173 11.37 -2.97 29.01
C THR A 173 10.81 -2.05 27.90
N PRO A 174 10.13 -0.95 28.25
CA PRO A 174 9.57 -0.04 27.29
C PRO A 174 10.58 0.58 26.30
N ASP A 175 11.86 0.59 26.64
CA ASP A 175 12.98 1.04 25.78
C ASP A 175 13.53 -0.03 24.85
N GLY A 176 13.01 -1.27 24.94
CA GLY A 176 13.41 -2.39 24.10
C GLY A 176 14.51 -3.26 24.65
N THR A 177 14.97 -3.03 25.88
CA THR A 177 15.97 -3.89 26.51
C THR A 177 15.34 -5.21 26.93
N VAL A 178 15.98 -6.31 26.52
CA VAL A 178 15.56 -7.68 26.82
C VAL A 178 16.32 -8.21 28.00
N PHE A 179 15.61 -8.67 29.02
CA PHE A 179 16.14 -9.28 30.21
C PHE A 179 15.72 -10.75 30.30
N GLU A 180 16.66 -11.62 30.58
CA GLU A 180 16.41 -13.01 30.93
C GLU A 180 16.97 -13.30 32.33
N ASN A 181 16.15 -13.83 33.24
CA ASN A 181 16.53 -14.09 34.62
C ASN A 181 17.14 -12.86 35.36
N GLY A 182 16.71 -11.66 35.02
CA GLY A 182 17.21 -10.39 35.56
C GLY A 182 18.56 -9.92 35.01
N VAL A 183 19.13 -10.63 34.03
CA VAL A 183 20.34 -10.24 33.30
C VAL A 183 19.97 -9.63 31.98
N ARG A 184 20.57 -8.50 31.61
CA ARG A 184 20.41 -7.90 30.26
C ARG A 184 21.07 -8.81 29.23
N VAL A 185 20.30 -9.26 28.26
CA VAL A 185 20.79 -10.07 27.13
C VAL A 185 21.12 -9.19 25.92
N SER A 186 20.15 -8.41 25.48
CA SER A 186 20.29 -7.57 24.29
C SER A 186 19.25 -6.43 24.30
N ARG A 187 19.19 -5.66 23.23
CA ARG A 187 18.15 -4.65 23.02
C ARG A 187 17.59 -4.78 21.61
N LEU A 188 16.27 -4.84 21.48
CA LEU A 188 15.57 -4.90 20.20
C LEU A 188 15.94 -3.72 19.31
N ASN A 189 16.26 -3.98 18.06
CA ASN A 189 16.53 -2.94 17.09
C ASN A 189 15.23 -2.37 16.55
N VAL A 190 15.00 -1.10 16.83
CA VAL A 190 13.88 -0.33 16.29
C VAL A 190 14.44 0.73 15.39
N VAL A 191 13.94 0.79 14.16
CA VAL A 191 14.36 1.74 13.14
C VAL A 191 13.21 2.68 12.76
N PHE A 192 13.57 3.81 12.22
CA PHE A 192 12.67 4.88 11.88
C PHE A 192 12.72 5.16 10.37
N ALA A 193 11.58 5.16 9.72
CA ALA A 193 11.41 5.64 8.35
C ALA A 193 10.77 7.04 8.39
N GLU A 194 11.51 8.05 8.00
CA GLU A 194 11.02 9.44 7.93
C GLU A 194 9.92 9.57 6.88
N ASN A 195 10.16 9.00 5.71
CA ASN A 195 9.16 8.88 4.66
C ASN A 195 8.79 7.42 4.43
N PRO A 196 7.69 6.94 5.02
CA PRO A 196 7.28 5.55 4.90
C PRO A 196 6.84 5.15 3.48
N ASN A 197 6.53 6.13 2.60
CA ASN A 197 6.18 5.84 1.20
C ASN A 197 7.37 5.30 0.38
N LEU A 198 8.61 5.51 0.87
CA LEU A 198 9.82 4.95 0.24
C LEU A 198 10.08 3.50 0.66
N VAL A 199 9.28 2.96 1.56
CA VAL A 199 9.42 1.60 2.05
C VAL A 199 8.44 0.70 1.30
N ALA A 200 8.99 -0.18 0.45
CA ALA A 200 8.18 -1.09 -0.36
C ALA A 200 7.69 -2.28 0.47
N LYS A 201 6.39 -2.58 0.38
CA LYS A 201 5.78 -3.76 1.00
C LYS A 201 6.20 -5.01 0.24
N GLU A 202 6.73 -5.97 0.95
CA GLU A 202 7.11 -7.29 0.44
C GLU A 202 6.15 -8.37 0.97
N GLY A 203 5.94 -9.48 0.67
CA GLY A 203 5.03 -10.46 1.29
C GLY A 203 5.30 -10.67 2.80
N ASN A 204 4.43 -11.42 3.47
CA ASN A 204 4.57 -11.86 4.87
C ASN A 204 4.69 -10.72 5.91
N GLY A 205 4.08 -9.57 5.63
CA GLY A 205 4.17 -8.42 6.54
C GLY A 205 5.53 -7.77 6.62
N LEU A 206 6.42 -8.07 5.67
CA LEU A 206 7.74 -7.48 5.57
C LEU A 206 7.73 -6.23 4.68
N PHE A 207 8.66 -5.35 5.01
CA PHE A 207 8.94 -4.14 4.26
C PHE A 207 10.41 -4.09 3.87
N ARG A 208 10.68 -3.58 2.67
CA ARG A 208 12.02 -3.37 2.14
C ARG A 208 12.26 -1.90 1.90
N SER A 209 13.41 -1.40 2.28
CA SER A 209 13.90 -0.07 1.93
C SER A 209 15.16 -0.21 1.05
N GLU A 210 15.34 0.69 0.10
CA GLU A 210 16.56 0.76 -0.70
C GLU A 210 17.77 1.21 0.13
N ASN A 211 17.51 2.09 1.10
CA ASN A 211 18.52 2.57 2.04
C ASN A 211 18.32 1.91 3.40
N VAL A 212 19.39 1.74 4.14
CA VAL A 212 19.31 1.30 5.53
C VAL A 212 18.60 2.38 6.34
N LEU A 213 17.53 2.00 7.03
CA LEU A 213 16.77 2.93 7.86
C LEU A 213 17.58 3.30 9.11
N PRO A 214 17.58 4.58 9.51
CA PRO A 214 18.28 5.01 10.72
C PRO A 214 17.67 4.38 11.96
N SER A 215 18.52 4.07 12.95
CA SER A 215 18.07 3.56 14.23
C SER A 215 17.26 4.63 14.98
N ALA A 216 16.13 4.22 15.54
CA ALA A 216 15.34 5.05 16.45
C ALA A 216 15.97 5.11 17.84
N LEU A 217 16.91 4.22 18.14
CA LEU A 217 17.64 4.17 19.38
C LEU A 217 18.51 5.43 19.53
N ASN A 218 18.35 6.13 20.64
CA ASN A 218 19.10 7.36 20.93
C ASN A 218 18.84 8.55 19.99
N ASN A 219 17.77 8.52 19.21
CA ASN A 219 17.36 9.69 18.40
C ASN A 219 16.49 10.61 19.27
N PRO A 220 16.92 11.87 19.55
CA PRO A 220 16.16 12.78 20.41
C PRO A 220 14.82 13.22 19.82
N ASN A 221 14.65 13.09 18.52
CA ASN A 221 13.43 13.51 17.80
C ASN A 221 12.40 12.39 17.67
N VAL A 222 12.76 11.17 18.06
CA VAL A 222 11.90 9.99 17.92
C VAL A 222 11.68 9.39 19.31
N THR A 223 10.42 9.25 19.69
CA THR A 223 10.07 8.51 20.91
C THR A 223 9.15 7.35 20.55
N TYR A 224 9.36 6.23 21.22
CA TYR A 224 8.56 5.03 21.09
C TYR A 224 8.49 4.30 22.41
N GLN A 225 7.57 3.37 22.52
CA GLN A 225 7.48 2.45 23.64
C GLN A 225 7.21 1.04 23.14
N LEU A 226 7.86 0.06 23.74
CA LEU A 226 7.56 -1.35 23.52
C LEU A 226 6.69 -1.86 24.66
N GLN A 227 5.66 -2.59 24.32
CA GLN A 227 4.76 -3.19 25.30
C GLN A 227 4.70 -4.70 25.08
N GLN A 228 5.21 -5.45 26.04
CA GLN A 228 5.20 -6.90 26.06
C GLN A 228 3.81 -7.43 26.42
N GLY A 229 3.41 -8.56 25.83
CA GLY A 229 2.08 -9.16 26.04
C GLY A 229 0.97 -8.52 25.20
N PHE A 230 1.31 -7.64 24.28
CA PHE A 230 0.40 -6.96 23.38
C PHE A 230 0.81 -7.13 21.92
N LEU A 231 -0.16 -7.10 21.03
CA LEU A 231 0.03 -7.03 19.58
C LEU A 231 -0.70 -5.85 19.00
N GLU A 232 -0.10 -5.22 18.01
CA GLU A 232 -0.77 -4.23 17.18
C GLU A 232 -1.71 -4.94 16.21
N ARG A 233 -2.99 -4.59 16.21
CA ARG A 233 -3.97 -5.09 15.25
C ARG A 233 -3.77 -4.43 13.89
N SER A 234 -4.25 -5.09 12.84
CA SER A 234 -4.41 -4.46 11.54
C SER A 234 -5.25 -3.18 11.66
N ASN A 235 -4.86 -2.12 10.95
CA ASN A 235 -5.63 -0.87 10.86
C ASN A 235 -6.74 -0.93 9.79
N VAL A 236 -7.09 -2.12 9.31
CA VAL A 236 -8.16 -2.36 8.34
C VAL A 236 -9.52 -2.27 9.04
N ASP A 237 -10.37 -1.35 8.60
CA ASP A 237 -11.80 -1.37 8.92
C ASP A 237 -12.51 -2.36 7.99
N LEU A 238 -12.90 -3.50 8.55
CA LEU A 238 -13.53 -4.59 7.80
C LEU A 238 -14.88 -4.17 7.19
N SER A 239 -15.71 -3.45 7.94
CA SER A 239 -17.06 -3.05 7.51
C SER A 239 -16.99 -2.07 6.34
N ARG A 240 -16.11 -1.09 6.46
CA ARG A 240 -15.83 -0.11 5.40
C ARG A 240 -15.22 -0.78 4.18
N SER A 241 -14.22 -1.64 4.36
CA SER A 241 -13.54 -2.35 3.26
C SER A 241 -14.51 -3.25 2.48
N MET A 242 -15.43 -3.95 3.17
CA MET A 242 -16.48 -4.75 2.51
C MET A 242 -17.45 -3.88 1.71
N THR A 243 -17.89 -2.74 2.27
CA THR A 243 -18.80 -1.82 1.58
C THR A 243 -18.13 -1.22 0.34
N ASP A 244 -16.86 -0.80 0.46
CA ASP A 244 -16.07 -0.26 -0.64
C ASP A 244 -15.81 -1.32 -1.71
N MET A 245 -15.55 -2.57 -1.33
CA MET A 245 -15.38 -3.70 -2.24
C MET A 245 -16.66 -3.98 -3.03
N MET A 246 -17.81 -4.01 -2.37
CA MET A 246 -19.10 -4.19 -3.05
C MET A 246 -19.40 -3.05 -4.03
N SER A 247 -19.07 -1.81 -3.66
CA SER A 247 -19.22 -0.64 -4.53
C SER A 247 -18.30 -0.73 -5.75
N ALA A 248 -17.02 -1.09 -5.56
CA ALA A 248 -16.06 -1.28 -6.64
C ALA A 248 -16.47 -2.42 -7.58
N TYR A 249 -16.98 -3.53 -7.02
CA TYR A 249 -17.47 -4.66 -7.79
C TYR A 249 -18.69 -4.29 -8.66
N ARG A 250 -19.65 -3.56 -8.11
CA ARG A 250 -20.78 -3.05 -8.88
C ARG A 250 -20.36 -2.11 -10.01
N ALA A 251 -19.38 -1.25 -9.73
CA ALA A 251 -18.82 -0.35 -10.76
C ALA A 251 -18.08 -1.15 -11.84
N PHE A 252 -17.33 -2.20 -11.47
CA PHE A 252 -16.73 -3.13 -12.42
C PHE A 252 -17.78 -3.78 -13.33
N GLU A 253 -18.86 -4.35 -12.76
CA GLU A 253 -19.95 -4.95 -13.55
C GLU A 253 -20.64 -3.95 -14.46
N ALA A 254 -20.86 -2.72 -14.00
CA ALA A 254 -21.46 -1.67 -14.83
C ALA A 254 -20.58 -1.35 -16.05
N ASN A 255 -19.28 -1.20 -15.86
CA ASN A 255 -18.32 -0.98 -16.94
C ASN A 255 -18.28 -2.19 -17.91
N GLN A 256 -18.32 -3.41 -17.38
CA GLN A 256 -18.38 -4.63 -18.20
C GLN A 256 -19.63 -4.66 -19.09
N ARG A 257 -20.80 -4.30 -18.54
CA ARG A 257 -22.04 -4.20 -19.33
C ARG A 257 -21.95 -3.14 -20.42
N ILE A 258 -21.33 -2.01 -20.13
CA ILE A 258 -21.09 -0.95 -21.12
C ILE A 258 -20.23 -1.50 -22.27
N LEU A 259 -19.13 -2.21 -21.96
CA LEU A 259 -18.28 -2.84 -22.97
C LEU A 259 -19.06 -3.82 -23.87
N GLN A 260 -19.93 -4.65 -23.28
CA GLN A 260 -20.78 -5.59 -24.02
C GLN A 260 -21.77 -4.86 -24.95
N VAL A 261 -22.31 -3.70 -24.52
CA VAL A 261 -23.18 -2.88 -25.36
C VAL A 261 -22.41 -2.29 -26.56
N TYR A 262 -21.19 -1.80 -26.31
CA TYR A 262 -20.32 -1.32 -27.41
C TYR A 262 -19.98 -2.44 -28.40
N ASP A 263 -19.64 -3.63 -27.89
CA ASP A 263 -19.32 -4.81 -28.69
C ASP A 263 -20.50 -5.18 -29.62
N ARG A 264 -21.71 -5.29 -29.06
CA ARG A 264 -22.95 -5.54 -29.86
C ARG A 264 -23.23 -4.44 -30.84
N SER A 265 -22.95 -3.19 -30.51
CA SER A 265 -23.15 -2.06 -31.43
C SER A 265 -22.17 -2.10 -32.58
N MET A 266 -20.92 -2.47 -32.31
CA MET A 266 -19.90 -2.67 -33.36
C MET A 266 -20.23 -3.87 -34.25
N ASP A 267 -20.67 -4.98 -33.66
CA ASP A 267 -21.10 -6.16 -34.40
C ASP A 267 -22.24 -5.84 -35.38
N LYS A 268 -23.26 -5.11 -34.92
CA LYS A 268 -24.33 -4.62 -35.81
C LYS A 268 -23.84 -3.67 -36.91
N ALA A 269 -22.93 -2.76 -36.57
CA ALA A 269 -22.38 -1.83 -37.56
C ALA A 269 -21.60 -2.56 -38.66
N VAL A 270 -20.85 -3.60 -38.30
CA VAL A 270 -20.06 -4.40 -39.27
C VAL A 270 -20.96 -5.33 -40.10
N ASN A 271 -21.83 -6.07 -39.44
CA ASN A 271 -22.58 -7.15 -40.08
C ASN A 271 -23.89 -6.71 -40.76
N GLU A 272 -24.53 -5.65 -40.27
CA GLU A 272 -25.82 -5.17 -40.80
C GLU A 272 -25.67 -3.91 -41.62
N ILE A 273 -24.90 -2.91 -41.18
CA ILE A 273 -24.78 -1.61 -41.87
C ILE A 273 -23.66 -1.66 -42.92
N GLY A 274 -22.56 -2.40 -42.65
CA GLY A 274 -21.43 -2.55 -43.57
C GLY A 274 -21.67 -3.48 -44.77
N ARG A 275 -22.77 -4.23 -44.82
CA ARG A 275 -23.16 -5.03 -45.97
C ARG A 275 -23.76 -4.09 -47.02
N LEU A 276 -22.90 -3.58 -47.89
CA LEU A 276 -23.36 -3.02 -49.17
C LEU A 276 -23.99 -4.16 -49.98
N ARG A 277 -25.28 -4.02 -50.33
CA ARG A 277 -25.95 -4.87 -51.30
C ARG A 277 -25.44 -4.58 -52.68
#